data_f0ea90f074903d95b221e14e1fbdb588
#
_entry.id   f0ea90f074903d95b221e14e1fbdb588
#
_cell.length_a   1.000
_cell.length_b   1.000
_cell.length_c   1.000
_cell.angle_alpha   90.00
_cell.angle_beta   90.00
_cell.angle_gamma   90.00
#
_symmetry.space_group_name_H-M   'P 1'
#
loop_
_entity.id
_entity.type
_entity.pdbx_description
1 polymer ?
#
loop_
_entity_poly.entity_id
_entity_poly.type
_entity_poly.pdbx_seq_one_letter_code
_entity_poly.pdbx_strand_id
1 'polypeptide(L)'
;LTRLLSASVAEHLQSDVSVGVLLSGGIDSGLMTALAADHASEPLNTFTVSFDGGQVDEAPLAQAVAARYGTNHTELTVGADDVGQYLPMLAWHCEEPLFDSSLLPNFLIERALGDTVTVALNGSGGDELFAGYGRYYPLPVERNYLNLPGWLRRGIVEPIAGAVSPMTAWRLRRAGKFISDRGGYLNDHLTQFPEPMRRIIGNATAEPVPSQRAYFDAFDGVADTAMLAADLETYLPEDLLLLLDRTTMAVSVEGRVP
;
A
#
# COMPACT_ATOMS: atom_id res chain seq x y z
N LEU A 1 5.69 -17.11 -14.18
CA LEU A 1 4.98 -16.00 -13.54
C LEU A 1 3.77 -15.57 -14.36
N THR A 2 3.91 -15.08 -15.60
CA THR A 2 2.81 -14.59 -16.45
C THR A 2 1.63 -15.56 -16.52
N ARG A 3 1.89 -16.87 -16.68
CA ARG A 3 0.84 -17.90 -16.71
C ARG A 3 0.08 -18.00 -15.38
N LEU A 4 0.75 -17.85 -14.24
CA LEU A 4 0.12 -17.90 -12.91
C LEU A 4 -0.76 -16.67 -12.69
N LEU A 5 -0.26 -15.49 -12.98
CA LEU A 5 -1.04 -14.25 -12.89
C LEU A 5 -2.27 -14.29 -13.81
N SER A 6 -2.09 -14.71 -15.07
CA SER A 6 -3.18 -14.82 -16.03
C SER A 6 -4.24 -15.82 -15.56
N ALA A 7 -3.84 -16.96 -14.99
CA ALA A 7 -4.78 -17.94 -14.44
C ALA A 7 -5.52 -17.39 -13.22
N SER A 8 -4.82 -16.72 -12.31
CA SER A 8 -5.42 -16.10 -11.14
C SER A 8 -6.45 -15.05 -11.53
N VAL A 9 -6.12 -14.15 -12.46
CA VAL A 9 -7.06 -13.14 -12.96
C VAL A 9 -8.29 -13.80 -13.59
N ALA A 10 -8.10 -14.85 -14.41
CA ALA A 10 -9.21 -15.58 -15.02
C ALA A 10 -10.17 -16.21 -13.99
N GLU A 11 -9.63 -16.73 -12.88
CA GLU A 11 -10.43 -17.28 -11.78
C GLU A 11 -11.22 -16.17 -11.07
N HIS A 12 -10.60 -15.01 -10.83
CA HIS A 12 -11.23 -13.88 -10.15
C HIS A 12 -12.26 -13.12 -11.00
N LEU A 13 -12.26 -13.32 -12.33
CA LEU A 13 -13.30 -12.81 -13.24
C LEU A 13 -14.58 -13.63 -13.21
N GLN A 14 -14.57 -14.86 -12.63
CA GLN A 14 -15.78 -15.70 -12.57
C GLN A 14 -16.79 -15.07 -11.60
N SER A 15 -17.93 -14.63 -12.13
CA SER A 15 -18.97 -13.97 -11.36
C SER A 15 -20.33 -14.07 -12.06
N ASP A 16 -21.39 -14.14 -11.28
CA ASP A 16 -22.77 -14.08 -11.78
C ASP A 16 -23.25 -12.64 -12.04
N VAL A 17 -22.44 -11.65 -11.67
CA VAL A 17 -22.70 -10.22 -11.87
C VAL A 17 -21.54 -9.56 -12.60
N SER A 18 -21.74 -8.34 -13.12
CA SER A 18 -20.66 -7.63 -13.78
C SER A 18 -19.50 -7.31 -12.84
N VAL A 19 -18.29 -7.56 -13.31
CA VAL A 19 -17.06 -7.26 -12.58
C VAL A 19 -16.48 -5.95 -13.08
N GLY A 20 -16.16 -5.05 -12.14
CA GLY A 20 -15.40 -3.83 -12.41
C GLY A 20 -13.91 -4.04 -12.16
N VAL A 21 -13.07 -3.22 -12.76
CA VAL A 21 -11.63 -3.19 -12.51
C VAL A 21 -11.22 -1.79 -12.08
N LEU A 22 -10.61 -1.66 -10.91
CA LEU A 22 -9.99 -0.41 -10.48
C LEU A 22 -8.72 -0.16 -11.28
N LEU A 23 -8.67 0.95 -11.99
CA LEU A 23 -7.59 1.34 -12.88
C LEU A 23 -7.02 2.69 -12.46
N SER A 24 -5.94 2.68 -11.68
CA SER A 24 -5.29 3.90 -11.19
C SER A 24 -4.26 4.50 -12.15
N GLY A 25 -4.01 3.87 -13.31
CA GLY A 25 -2.90 4.27 -14.18
C GLY A 25 -1.52 3.79 -13.71
N GLY A 26 -1.43 3.12 -12.56
CA GLY A 26 -0.24 2.41 -12.09
C GLY A 26 0.04 1.14 -12.87
N ILE A 27 1.26 0.58 -12.68
CA ILE A 27 1.69 -0.65 -13.39
C ILE A 27 0.81 -1.83 -13.02
N ASP A 28 0.49 -2.00 -11.74
CA ASP A 28 -0.24 -3.16 -11.23
C ASP A 28 -1.68 -3.19 -11.73
N SER A 29 -2.41 -2.08 -11.58
CA SER A 29 -3.78 -1.95 -12.10
C SER A 29 -3.82 -2.03 -13.63
N GLY A 30 -2.81 -1.52 -14.32
CA GLY A 30 -2.67 -1.62 -15.77
C GLY A 30 -2.43 -3.07 -16.23
N LEU A 31 -1.56 -3.82 -15.53
CA LEU A 31 -1.32 -5.24 -15.79
C LEU A 31 -2.57 -6.08 -15.52
N MET A 32 -3.27 -5.80 -14.41
CA MET A 32 -4.55 -6.43 -14.09
C MET A 32 -5.58 -6.22 -15.19
N THR A 33 -5.74 -4.97 -15.64
CA THR A 33 -6.66 -4.63 -16.74
C THR A 33 -6.29 -5.36 -18.03
N ALA A 34 -5.00 -5.43 -18.38
CA ALA A 34 -4.52 -6.12 -19.57
C ALA A 34 -4.85 -7.62 -19.52
N LEU A 35 -4.52 -8.29 -18.41
CA LEU A 35 -4.79 -9.72 -18.24
C LEU A 35 -6.29 -10.01 -18.19
N ALA A 36 -7.08 -9.16 -17.53
CA ALA A 36 -8.52 -9.30 -17.48
C ALA A 36 -9.17 -9.13 -18.87
N ALA A 37 -8.69 -8.18 -19.66
CA ALA A 37 -9.18 -7.98 -21.03
C ALA A 37 -8.90 -9.18 -21.96
N ASP A 38 -7.77 -9.88 -21.76
CA ASP A 38 -7.45 -11.10 -22.51
C ASP A 38 -8.42 -12.27 -22.22
N HIS A 39 -9.07 -12.26 -21.06
CA HIS A 39 -10.01 -13.31 -20.64
C HIS A 39 -11.49 -12.91 -20.76
N ALA A 40 -11.77 -11.63 -20.92
CA ALA A 40 -13.13 -11.12 -21.01
C ALA A 40 -13.75 -11.41 -22.40
N SER A 41 -15.00 -11.86 -22.41
CA SER A 41 -15.79 -12.03 -23.66
C SER A 41 -16.45 -10.74 -24.13
N GLU A 42 -16.57 -9.76 -23.25
CA GLU A 42 -17.15 -8.44 -23.50
C GLU A 42 -16.22 -7.34 -22.97
N PRO A 43 -16.35 -6.08 -23.43
CA PRO A 43 -15.54 -4.99 -22.90
C PRO A 43 -15.68 -4.86 -21.37
N LEU A 44 -14.53 -4.88 -20.67
CA LEU A 44 -14.49 -4.72 -19.21
C LEU A 44 -14.97 -3.33 -18.80
N ASN A 45 -15.64 -3.25 -17.66
CA ASN A 45 -15.89 -1.99 -17.00
C ASN A 45 -14.67 -1.62 -16.15
N THR A 46 -14.03 -0.50 -16.43
CA THR A 46 -12.88 0.02 -15.68
C THR A 46 -13.20 1.36 -15.05
N PHE A 47 -12.67 1.60 -13.87
CA PHE A 47 -12.97 2.79 -13.09
C PHE A 47 -11.70 3.45 -12.60
N THR A 48 -11.59 4.76 -12.79
CA THR A 48 -10.58 5.61 -12.16
C THR A 48 -11.27 6.57 -11.21
N VAL A 49 -10.69 6.79 -10.05
CA VAL A 49 -11.20 7.74 -9.08
C VAL A 49 -10.18 8.85 -8.88
N SER A 50 -10.64 10.08 -9.06
CA SER A 50 -9.87 11.30 -8.80
C SER A 50 -10.46 12.06 -7.61
N PHE A 51 -9.60 12.78 -6.87
CA PHE A 51 -10.02 13.63 -5.78
C PHE A 51 -9.94 15.10 -6.19
N ASP A 52 -10.99 15.87 -5.90
CA ASP A 52 -10.98 17.32 -6.15
C ASP A 52 -9.79 17.99 -5.47
N GLY A 53 -8.97 18.71 -6.26
CA GLY A 53 -7.76 19.37 -5.76
C GLY A 53 -6.56 18.44 -5.52
N GLY A 54 -6.61 17.18 -5.94
CA GLY A 54 -5.50 16.24 -5.87
C GLY A 54 -4.26 16.74 -6.64
N GLN A 55 -3.07 16.54 -6.06
CA GLN A 55 -1.80 16.98 -6.68
C GLN A 55 -1.32 16.04 -7.80
N VAL A 56 -1.80 14.81 -7.83
CA VAL A 56 -1.44 13.80 -8.83
C VAL A 56 -2.69 13.40 -9.58
N ASP A 57 -2.69 13.62 -10.88
CA ASP A 57 -3.76 13.21 -11.78
C ASP A 57 -3.32 11.96 -12.54
N GLU A 58 -3.85 10.80 -12.14
CA GLU A 58 -3.57 9.51 -12.78
C GLU A 58 -4.54 9.20 -13.93
N ALA A 59 -5.61 9.99 -14.08
CA ALA A 59 -6.64 9.77 -15.07
C ALA A 59 -6.12 9.67 -16.52
N PRO A 60 -5.16 10.52 -16.98
CA PRO A 60 -4.63 10.40 -18.34
C PRO A 60 -3.94 9.05 -18.62
N LEU A 61 -3.26 8.47 -17.63
CA LEU A 61 -2.61 7.17 -17.77
C LEU A 61 -3.65 6.05 -17.79
N ALA A 62 -4.64 6.12 -16.90
CA ALA A 62 -5.75 5.17 -16.87
C ALA A 62 -6.55 5.19 -18.19
N GLN A 63 -6.87 6.37 -18.73
CA GLN A 63 -7.50 6.53 -20.04
C GLN A 63 -6.69 5.88 -21.17
N ALA A 64 -5.36 6.06 -21.14
CA ALA A 64 -4.49 5.47 -22.17
C ALA A 64 -4.51 3.93 -22.11
N VAL A 65 -4.53 3.35 -20.91
CA VAL A 65 -4.66 1.90 -20.70
C VAL A 65 -6.05 1.43 -21.15
N ALA A 66 -7.11 2.10 -20.73
CA ALA A 66 -8.49 1.80 -21.11
C ALA A 66 -8.68 1.81 -22.62
N ALA A 67 -8.19 2.86 -23.31
CA ALA A 67 -8.23 2.97 -24.75
C ALA A 67 -7.46 1.83 -25.47
N ARG A 68 -6.31 1.44 -24.93
CA ARG A 68 -5.48 0.35 -25.48
C ARG A 68 -6.19 -1.00 -25.43
N TYR A 69 -6.91 -1.29 -24.36
CA TYR A 69 -7.57 -2.58 -24.14
C TYR A 69 -9.07 -2.57 -24.45
N GLY A 70 -9.60 -1.44 -24.93
CA GLY A 70 -10.99 -1.31 -25.38
C GLY A 70 -12.00 -1.49 -24.24
N THR A 71 -11.70 -0.99 -23.05
CA THR A 71 -12.59 -1.10 -21.88
C THR A 71 -13.65 0.01 -21.88
N ASN A 72 -14.78 -0.25 -21.21
CA ASN A 72 -15.78 0.77 -20.89
C ASN A 72 -15.27 1.54 -19.66
N HIS A 73 -14.57 2.65 -19.88
CA HIS A 73 -13.91 3.40 -18.85
C HIS A 73 -14.79 4.52 -18.27
N THR A 74 -14.87 4.55 -16.95
CA THR A 74 -15.61 5.58 -16.21
C THR A 74 -14.67 6.28 -15.23
N GLU A 75 -14.63 7.62 -15.31
CA GLU A 75 -13.96 8.45 -14.31
C GLU A 75 -14.96 8.90 -13.26
N LEU A 76 -14.62 8.67 -12.01
CA LEU A 76 -15.38 9.09 -10.85
C LEU A 76 -14.61 10.18 -10.12
N THR A 77 -15.28 11.27 -9.77
CA THR A 77 -14.67 12.36 -8.99
C THR A 77 -15.26 12.36 -7.59
N VAL A 78 -14.39 12.37 -6.59
CA VAL A 78 -14.76 12.39 -5.18
C VAL A 78 -14.38 13.74 -4.57
N GLY A 79 -15.35 14.43 -4.02
CA GLY A 79 -15.15 15.68 -3.28
C GLY A 79 -14.63 15.44 -1.86
N ALA A 80 -13.78 16.34 -1.37
CA ALA A 80 -13.19 16.25 -0.03
C ALA A 80 -14.11 16.74 1.11
N ASP A 81 -15.28 17.25 0.80
CA ASP A 81 -16.07 18.08 1.72
C ASP A 81 -16.71 17.34 2.92
N ASP A 82 -16.73 16.01 2.92
CA ASP A 82 -17.50 15.24 3.91
C ASP A 82 -16.70 14.17 4.67
N VAL A 83 -15.39 14.29 4.73
CA VAL A 83 -14.46 13.32 5.33
C VAL A 83 -14.86 12.92 6.76
N GLY A 84 -15.20 13.89 7.60
CA GLY A 84 -15.47 13.67 9.03
C GLY A 84 -16.75 12.87 9.32
N GLN A 85 -17.73 12.92 8.43
CA GLN A 85 -19.02 12.24 8.65
C GLN A 85 -18.94 10.73 8.54
N TYR A 86 -17.95 10.20 7.78
CA TYR A 86 -17.81 8.75 7.56
C TYR A 86 -16.98 8.05 8.65
N LEU A 87 -16.17 8.78 9.42
CA LEU A 87 -15.30 8.19 10.43
C LEU A 87 -16.03 7.33 11.47
N PRO A 88 -17.20 7.74 12.04
CA PRO A 88 -17.92 6.89 12.99
C PRO A 88 -18.41 5.57 12.37
N MET A 89 -18.86 5.61 11.12
CA MET A 89 -19.33 4.44 10.40
C MET A 89 -18.15 3.52 10.07
N LEU A 90 -17.05 4.07 9.58
CA LEU A 90 -15.82 3.30 9.29
C LEU A 90 -15.27 2.65 10.56
N ALA A 91 -15.22 3.37 11.69
CA ALA A 91 -14.79 2.80 12.97
C ALA A 91 -15.67 1.62 13.39
N TRP A 92 -16.97 1.65 13.08
CA TRP A 92 -17.88 0.53 13.34
C TRP A 92 -17.62 -0.66 12.39
N HIS A 93 -17.45 -0.41 11.09
CA HIS A 93 -17.18 -1.47 10.10
C HIS A 93 -15.81 -2.12 10.26
N CYS A 94 -14.81 -1.35 10.67
CA CYS A 94 -13.47 -1.87 10.90
C CYS A 94 -13.39 -2.76 12.15
N GLU A 95 -14.31 -2.60 13.12
CA GLU A 95 -14.36 -3.33 14.40
C GLU A 95 -13.13 -3.12 15.30
N GLU A 96 -12.03 -2.66 14.75
CA GLU A 96 -10.79 -2.34 15.44
C GLU A 96 -10.18 -1.03 14.90
N PRO A 97 -9.28 -0.36 15.65
CA PRO A 97 -8.62 0.84 15.18
C PRO A 97 -7.64 0.52 14.05
N LEU A 98 -8.03 0.75 12.81
CA LEU A 98 -7.12 0.78 11.66
C LEU A 98 -6.46 2.15 11.56
N PHE A 99 -5.13 2.20 11.63
CA PHE A 99 -4.35 3.44 11.60
C PHE A 99 -3.77 3.76 10.22
N ASP A 100 -4.27 3.13 9.16
CA ASP A 100 -3.84 3.46 7.81
C ASP A 100 -4.54 4.74 7.32
N SER A 101 -3.74 5.69 6.85
CA SER A 101 -4.25 6.96 6.29
C SER A 101 -5.04 6.77 4.99
N SER A 102 -4.93 5.63 4.35
CA SER A 102 -5.65 5.27 3.14
C SER A 102 -7.07 4.74 3.40
N LEU A 103 -7.46 4.49 4.66
CA LEU A 103 -8.77 3.98 5.03
C LEU A 103 -9.91 4.80 4.43
N LEU A 104 -9.87 6.12 4.63
CA LEU A 104 -10.91 7.00 4.13
C LEU A 104 -10.86 7.20 2.61
N PRO A 105 -9.70 7.45 1.98
CA PRO A 105 -9.60 7.44 0.53
C PRO A 105 -10.14 6.17 -0.12
N ASN A 106 -9.77 4.98 0.38
CA ASN A 106 -10.27 3.71 -0.15
C ASN A 106 -11.78 3.59 0.00
N PHE A 107 -12.33 3.90 1.18
CA PHE A 107 -13.78 3.89 1.36
C PHE A 107 -14.50 4.82 0.38
N LEU A 108 -13.99 6.03 0.12
CA LEU A 108 -14.61 6.96 -0.82
C LEU A 108 -14.56 6.46 -2.27
N ILE A 109 -13.46 5.79 -2.63
CA ILE A 109 -13.32 5.10 -3.91
C ILE A 109 -14.38 4.00 -4.05
N GLU A 110 -14.43 3.11 -3.07
CA GLU A 110 -15.35 1.96 -3.08
C GLU A 110 -16.81 2.39 -3.02
N ARG A 111 -17.13 3.46 -2.30
CA ARG A 111 -18.48 4.06 -2.29
C ARG A 111 -18.88 4.58 -3.67
N ALA A 112 -17.97 5.25 -4.37
CA ALA A 112 -18.26 5.73 -5.72
C ALA A 112 -18.47 4.55 -6.71
N LEU A 113 -17.79 3.42 -6.47
CA LEU A 113 -17.97 2.19 -7.26
C LEU A 113 -19.26 1.45 -6.92
N GLY A 114 -19.68 1.43 -5.65
CA GLY A 114 -20.81 0.65 -5.16
C GLY A 114 -22.16 0.98 -5.84
N ASP A 115 -22.29 2.18 -6.38
CA ASP A 115 -23.45 2.57 -7.19
C ASP A 115 -23.43 1.95 -8.61
N THR A 116 -22.32 1.34 -9.04
CA THR A 116 -22.11 0.88 -10.42
C THR A 116 -21.84 -0.62 -10.51
N VAL A 117 -21.05 -1.17 -9.58
CA VAL A 117 -20.65 -2.59 -9.58
C VAL A 117 -20.76 -3.20 -8.19
N THR A 118 -20.99 -4.51 -8.15
CA THR A 118 -21.01 -5.32 -6.92
C THR A 118 -19.73 -6.12 -6.70
N VAL A 119 -18.90 -6.27 -7.72
CA VAL A 119 -17.60 -6.95 -7.65
C VAL A 119 -16.55 -6.08 -8.31
N ALA A 120 -15.43 -5.87 -7.65
CA ALA A 120 -14.32 -5.08 -8.19
C ALA A 120 -12.98 -5.80 -8.04
N LEU A 121 -12.21 -5.89 -9.12
CA LEU A 121 -10.80 -6.30 -9.07
C LEU A 121 -9.92 -5.12 -8.68
N ASN A 122 -8.99 -5.39 -7.75
CA ASN A 122 -8.03 -4.43 -7.24
C ASN A 122 -6.60 -4.98 -7.40
N GLY A 123 -5.65 -4.09 -7.67
CA GLY A 123 -4.22 -4.41 -7.87
C GLY A 123 -3.41 -4.48 -6.57
N SER A 124 -4.03 -4.51 -5.38
CA SER A 124 -3.32 -4.64 -4.10
C SER A 124 -2.49 -5.94 -4.06
N GLY A 125 -1.37 -5.91 -3.35
CA GLY A 125 -0.44 -7.05 -3.27
C GLY A 125 0.66 -7.04 -4.35
N GLY A 126 0.53 -6.21 -5.39
CA GLY A 126 1.56 -6.08 -6.43
C GLY A 126 2.89 -5.59 -5.88
N ASP A 127 2.87 -4.59 -5.04
CA ASP A 127 4.08 -4.02 -4.42
C ASP A 127 4.79 -5.04 -3.51
N GLU A 128 4.04 -5.84 -2.76
CA GLU A 128 4.56 -6.87 -1.86
C GLU A 128 5.18 -8.03 -2.64
N LEU A 129 4.57 -8.43 -3.76
CA LEU A 129 5.06 -9.51 -4.61
C LEU A 129 6.26 -9.10 -5.47
N PHE A 130 6.28 -7.85 -5.94
CA PHE A 130 7.23 -7.38 -6.97
C PHE A 130 8.16 -6.26 -6.48
N ALA A 131 8.23 -6.04 -5.19
CA ALA A 131 9.11 -5.05 -4.56
C ALA A 131 8.87 -3.60 -5.04
N GLY A 132 7.61 -3.20 -5.17
CA GLY A 132 7.21 -1.87 -5.64
C GLY A 132 7.46 -0.76 -4.62
N TYR A 133 7.43 -1.07 -3.31
CA TYR A 133 7.61 -0.05 -2.29
C TYR A 133 9.03 0.49 -2.19
N GLY A 134 9.13 1.81 -2.02
CA GLY A 134 10.40 2.47 -1.77
C GLY A 134 11.12 2.02 -0.49
N ARG A 135 10.43 1.32 0.43
CA ARG A 135 11.04 0.76 1.65
C ARG A 135 11.97 -0.42 1.38
N TYR A 136 11.85 -1.09 0.25
CA TYR A 136 12.76 -2.19 -0.11
C TYR A 136 14.13 -1.70 -0.61
N TYR A 137 14.24 -0.42 -0.91
CA TYR A 137 15.46 0.21 -1.45
C TYR A 137 15.81 1.48 -0.67
N PRO A 138 17.11 1.74 -0.42
CA PRO A 138 17.51 3.01 0.18
C PRO A 138 17.23 4.17 -0.77
N LEU A 139 16.60 5.22 -0.26
CA LEU A 139 16.37 6.45 -1.02
C LEU A 139 17.71 7.09 -1.45
N PRO A 140 17.75 7.91 -2.52
CA PRO A 140 19.00 8.55 -2.96
C PRO A 140 19.73 9.32 -1.86
N VAL A 141 18.98 10.03 -1.02
CA VAL A 141 19.55 10.76 0.13
C VAL A 141 20.11 9.82 1.18
N GLU A 142 19.46 8.69 1.41
CA GLU A 142 19.92 7.64 2.33
C GLU A 142 21.19 6.97 1.79
N ARG A 143 21.28 6.71 0.49
CA ARG A 143 22.51 6.16 -0.14
C ARG A 143 23.73 7.03 0.13
N ASN A 144 23.58 8.36 0.00
CA ASN A 144 24.68 9.29 0.30
C ASN A 144 25.13 9.17 1.76
N TYR A 145 24.16 9.09 2.69
CA TYR A 145 24.47 8.87 4.10
C TYR A 145 25.09 7.49 4.36
N LEU A 146 24.59 6.43 3.73
CA LEU A 146 25.10 5.06 3.89
C LEU A 146 26.53 4.89 3.35
N ASN A 147 26.95 5.69 2.36
CA ASN A 147 28.30 5.71 1.83
C ASN A 147 29.33 6.33 2.79
N LEU A 148 28.90 7.03 3.83
CA LEU A 148 29.79 7.59 4.83
C LEU A 148 30.35 6.48 5.75
N PRO A 149 31.62 6.58 6.19
CA PRO A 149 32.17 5.66 7.19
C PRO A 149 31.31 5.63 8.49
N GLY A 150 31.18 4.45 9.08
CA GLY A 150 30.30 4.26 10.26
C GLY A 150 30.64 5.16 11.46
N TRP A 151 31.94 5.47 11.66
CA TRP A 151 32.39 6.38 12.70
C TRP A 151 31.91 7.83 12.43
N LEU A 152 31.89 8.26 11.18
CA LEU A 152 31.42 9.60 10.80
C LEU A 152 29.90 9.70 10.95
N ARG A 153 29.16 8.65 10.53
CA ARG A 153 27.70 8.59 10.68
C ARG A 153 27.30 8.72 12.16
N ARG A 154 27.78 7.79 13.00
CA ARG A 154 27.39 7.68 14.41
C ARG A 154 28.05 8.75 15.30
N GLY A 155 29.29 9.15 14.98
CA GLY A 155 30.05 10.09 15.84
C GLY A 155 29.78 11.56 15.54
N ILE A 156 29.34 11.91 14.33
CA ILE A 156 29.18 13.31 13.91
C ILE A 156 27.78 13.59 13.36
N VAL A 157 27.36 12.86 12.31
CA VAL A 157 26.14 13.19 11.56
C VAL A 157 24.90 12.98 12.42
N GLU A 158 24.76 11.84 13.07
CA GLU A 158 23.58 11.54 13.90
C GLU A 158 23.45 12.44 15.13
N PRO A 159 24.53 12.76 15.89
CA PRO A 159 24.45 13.72 17.00
C PRO A 159 24.05 15.12 16.53
N ILE A 160 24.61 15.64 15.42
CA ILE A 160 24.24 16.94 14.86
C ILE A 160 22.77 16.92 14.43
N ALA A 161 22.34 15.89 13.72
CA ALA A 161 20.95 15.75 13.31
C ALA A 161 20.01 15.69 14.53
N GLY A 162 20.42 15.04 15.62
CA GLY A 162 19.67 14.95 16.87
C GLY A 162 19.52 16.29 17.58
N ALA A 163 20.53 17.14 17.50
CA ALA A 163 20.49 18.50 18.03
C ALA A 163 19.52 19.40 17.24
N VAL A 164 19.32 19.14 15.94
CA VAL A 164 18.36 19.85 15.09
C VAL A 164 16.94 19.28 15.27
N SER A 165 16.79 17.97 15.20
CA SER A 165 15.50 17.29 15.32
C SER A 165 15.67 15.82 15.72
N PRO A 166 15.03 15.37 16.82
CA PRO A 166 15.02 13.95 17.20
C PRO A 166 14.50 13.05 16.09
N MET A 167 13.51 13.51 15.30
CA MET A 167 12.94 12.77 14.18
C MET A 167 13.97 12.60 13.03
N THR A 168 14.75 13.63 12.73
CA THR A 168 15.81 13.54 11.70
C THR A 168 16.88 12.52 12.11
N ALA A 169 17.33 12.55 13.36
CA ALA A 169 18.28 11.58 13.87
C ALA A 169 17.72 10.15 13.83
N TRP A 170 16.42 9.98 14.18
CA TRP A 170 15.76 8.69 14.08
C TRP A 170 15.71 8.17 12.64
N ARG A 171 15.35 9.01 11.66
CA ARG A 171 15.35 8.65 10.23
C ARG A 171 16.72 8.22 9.73
N LEU A 172 17.78 8.91 10.15
CA LEU A 172 19.16 8.54 9.79
C LEU A 172 19.57 7.20 10.42
N ARG A 173 19.25 6.99 11.71
CA ARG A 173 19.50 5.69 12.36
C ARG A 173 18.74 4.56 11.69
N ARG A 174 17.45 4.79 11.33
CA ARG A 174 16.66 3.84 10.54
C ARG A 174 17.37 3.51 9.23
N ALA A 175 17.77 4.50 8.43
CA ALA A 175 18.52 4.28 7.21
C ALA A 175 19.80 3.46 7.46
N GLY A 176 20.51 3.72 8.56
CA GLY A 176 21.70 2.93 8.97
C GLY A 176 21.41 1.44 9.17
N LYS A 177 20.22 1.07 9.64
CA LYS A 177 19.79 -0.33 9.80
C LYS A 177 19.70 -1.07 8.45
N PHE A 178 19.49 -0.39 7.33
CA PHE A 178 19.46 -1.01 6.02
C PHE A 178 20.69 -1.88 5.71
N ILE A 179 21.86 -1.51 6.24
CA ILE A 179 23.10 -2.31 6.08
C ILE A 179 23.27 -3.32 7.21
N SER A 180 22.92 -2.95 8.45
CA SER A 180 23.30 -3.71 9.64
C SER A 180 22.18 -4.55 10.23
N ASP A 181 20.92 -4.25 9.92
CA ASP A 181 19.73 -4.86 10.53
C ASP A 181 18.49 -4.64 9.65
N ARG A 182 18.37 -5.39 8.55
CA ARG A 182 17.27 -5.26 7.59
C ARG A 182 15.89 -5.48 8.21
N GLY A 183 15.74 -6.44 9.10
CA GLY A 183 14.47 -6.68 9.81
C GLY A 183 14.06 -5.50 10.68
N GLY A 184 15.01 -4.91 11.42
CA GLY A 184 14.75 -3.68 12.16
C GLY A 184 14.49 -2.46 11.27
N TYR A 185 15.09 -2.39 10.09
CA TYR A 185 14.81 -1.35 9.11
C TYR A 185 13.37 -1.45 8.59
N LEU A 186 12.92 -2.64 8.20
CA LEU A 186 11.55 -2.89 7.75
C LEU A 186 10.54 -2.54 8.85
N ASN A 187 10.75 -3.04 10.05
CA ASN A 187 9.90 -2.74 11.20
C ASN A 187 9.79 -1.22 11.48
N ASP A 188 10.88 -0.47 11.38
CA ASP A 188 10.86 0.97 11.56
C ASP A 188 10.10 1.72 10.44
N HIS A 189 10.02 1.16 9.24
CA HIS A 189 9.21 1.73 8.15
C HIS A 189 7.70 1.56 8.37
N LEU A 190 7.29 0.45 8.94
CA LEU A 190 5.88 0.13 9.20
C LEU A 190 5.39 0.68 10.55
N THR A 191 6.30 1.22 11.37
CA THR A 191 5.96 1.77 12.67
C THR A 191 5.22 3.11 12.54
N GLN A 192 3.95 3.15 12.90
CA GLN A 192 3.12 4.36 12.90
C GLN A 192 3.58 5.39 13.96
N PHE A 193 4.05 4.90 15.12
CA PHE A 193 4.53 5.74 16.21
C PHE A 193 6.03 5.52 16.47
N PRO A 194 6.93 6.17 15.69
CA PRO A 194 8.37 6.08 15.91
C PRO A 194 8.76 6.55 17.31
N GLU A 195 9.88 6.05 17.81
CA GLU A 195 10.35 6.27 19.18
C GLU A 195 10.30 7.74 19.63
N PRO A 196 10.71 8.75 18.82
CA PRO A 196 10.57 10.15 19.24
C PRO A 196 9.13 10.59 19.48
N MET A 197 8.15 10.06 18.74
CA MET A 197 6.73 10.35 18.95
C MET A 197 6.20 9.63 20.20
N ARG A 198 6.57 8.38 20.42
CA ARG A 198 6.18 7.63 21.63
C ARG A 198 6.67 8.32 22.91
N ARG A 199 7.84 8.95 22.90
CA ARG A 199 8.33 9.74 24.03
C ARG A 199 7.44 10.95 24.33
N ILE A 200 6.90 11.60 23.30
CA ILE A 200 6.00 12.76 23.47
C ILE A 200 4.67 12.33 24.11
N ILE A 201 4.12 11.18 23.68
CA ILE A 201 2.84 10.68 24.21
C ILE A 201 2.97 9.94 25.54
N GLY A 202 4.19 9.88 26.12
CA GLY A 202 4.42 9.32 27.45
C GLY A 202 4.53 7.81 27.56
N ASN A 203 4.51 7.07 26.43
CA ASN A 203 4.63 5.60 26.41
C ASN A 203 5.92 5.13 25.71
N ALA A 204 7.07 5.61 26.18
CA ALA A 204 8.37 5.33 25.57
C ALA A 204 8.85 3.87 25.76
N THR A 205 8.25 3.13 26.69
CA THR A 205 8.74 1.80 27.11
C THR A 205 8.05 0.64 26.41
N ALA A 206 6.90 0.86 25.74
CA ALA A 206 6.26 -0.18 24.95
C ALA A 206 7.03 -0.35 23.64
N GLU A 207 7.80 -1.41 23.52
CA GLU A 207 8.30 -1.84 22.23
C GLU A 207 7.13 -2.41 21.44
N PRO A 208 6.92 -2.00 20.17
CA PRO A 208 5.94 -2.65 19.30
C PRO A 208 6.30 -4.14 19.22
N VAL A 209 5.30 -5.02 19.28
CA VAL A 209 5.53 -6.44 18.99
C VAL A 209 6.01 -6.52 17.55
N PRO A 210 7.24 -6.96 17.29
CA PRO A 210 7.81 -6.92 15.95
C PRO A 210 7.37 -8.15 15.16
N SER A 211 6.10 -8.18 14.73
CA SER A 211 5.61 -9.29 13.90
C SER A 211 6.47 -9.45 12.66
N GLN A 212 6.70 -8.36 11.91
CA GLN A 212 7.55 -8.37 10.72
C GLN A 212 8.99 -8.84 11.00
N ARG A 213 9.53 -8.49 12.17
CA ARG A 213 10.87 -8.93 12.56
C ARG A 213 10.95 -10.43 12.74
N ALA A 214 9.96 -11.06 13.35
CA ALA A 214 9.92 -12.50 13.55
C ALA A 214 9.88 -13.25 12.21
N TYR A 215 9.05 -12.81 11.27
CA TYR A 215 8.99 -13.40 9.94
C TYR A 215 10.27 -13.17 9.14
N PHE A 216 10.84 -11.97 9.20
CA PHE A 216 12.11 -11.67 8.55
C PHE A 216 13.24 -12.58 9.06
N ASP A 217 13.35 -12.76 10.39
CA ASP A 217 14.39 -13.57 11.02
C ASP A 217 14.18 -15.08 10.79
N ALA A 218 12.93 -15.51 10.59
CA ALA A 218 12.60 -16.91 10.28
C ALA A 218 12.85 -17.30 8.83
N PHE A 219 12.99 -16.33 7.92
CA PHE A 219 13.16 -16.60 6.49
C PHE A 219 14.61 -16.99 6.19
N ASP A 220 14.79 -18.21 5.67
CA ASP A 220 16.10 -18.73 5.24
C ASP A 220 16.38 -18.33 3.78
N GLY A 221 17.03 -17.21 3.57
CA GLY A 221 17.33 -16.70 2.25
C GLY A 221 18.02 -15.33 2.23
N VAL A 222 18.00 -14.68 1.08
CA VAL A 222 18.56 -13.33 0.95
C VAL A 222 17.65 -12.28 1.60
N ALA A 223 18.26 -11.25 2.19
CA ALA A 223 17.56 -10.24 2.97
C ALA A 223 16.45 -9.50 2.19
N ASP A 224 16.63 -9.27 0.88
CA ASP A 224 15.62 -8.60 0.07
C ASP A 224 14.36 -9.48 -0.08
N THR A 225 14.52 -10.79 -0.29
CA THR A 225 13.40 -11.75 -0.32
C THR A 225 12.76 -11.91 1.06
N ALA A 226 13.56 -11.87 2.13
CA ALA A 226 13.04 -11.92 3.51
C ALA A 226 12.14 -10.71 3.84
N MET A 227 12.46 -9.51 3.30
CA MET A 227 11.60 -8.33 3.45
C MET A 227 10.25 -8.50 2.76
N LEU A 228 10.24 -9.03 1.53
CA LEU A 228 9.01 -9.32 0.79
C LEU A 228 8.18 -10.40 1.51
N ALA A 229 8.82 -11.49 1.95
CA ALA A 229 8.15 -12.56 2.67
C ALA A 229 7.51 -12.06 3.98
N ALA A 230 8.21 -11.19 4.72
CA ALA A 230 7.66 -10.59 5.94
C ALA A 230 6.44 -9.73 5.65
N ASP A 231 6.45 -8.92 4.59
CA ASP A 231 5.30 -8.10 4.20
C ASP A 231 4.13 -8.95 3.70
N LEU A 232 4.39 -10.01 2.94
CA LEU A 232 3.35 -10.96 2.49
C LEU A 232 2.65 -11.69 3.64
N GLU A 233 3.37 -11.96 4.74
CA GLU A 233 2.84 -12.70 5.90
C GLU A 233 2.25 -11.78 6.99
N THR A 234 2.46 -10.47 6.89
CA THR A 234 2.02 -9.52 7.93
C THR A 234 1.29 -8.32 7.33
N TYR A 235 2.00 -7.42 6.65
CA TYR A 235 1.45 -6.14 6.16
C TYR A 235 0.32 -6.34 5.15
N LEU A 236 0.50 -7.26 4.19
CA LEU A 236 -0.52 -7.53 3.19
C LEU A 236 -1.83 -8.05 3.82
N PRO A 237 -1.84 -9.14 4.61
CA PRO A 237 -3.09 -9.67 5.16
C PRO A 237 -3.68 -8.85 6.31
N GLU A 238 -2.83 -8.30 7.20
CA GLU A 238 -3.27 -7.65 8.44
C GLU A 238 -3.60 -6.16 8.28
N ASP A 239 -3.16 -5.53 7.18
CA ASP A 239 -3.44 -4.12 6.90
C ASP A 239 -4.16 -3.97 5.56
N LEU A 240 -3.50 -4.23 4.43
CA LEU A 240 -4.03 -3.89 3.11
C LEU A 240 -5.27 -4.68 2.71
N LEU A 241 -5.26 -6.01 2.86
CA LEU A 241 -6.40 -6.85 2.50
C LEU A 241 -7.54 -6.69 3.50
N LEU A 242 -7.23 -6.53 4.79
CA LEU A 242 -8.23 -6.23 5.81
C LEU A 242 -8.91 -4.88 5.52
N LEU A 243 -8.12 -3.84 5.21
CA LEU A 243 -8.63 -2.52 4.87
C LEU A 243 -9.52 -2.58 3.63
N LEU A 244 -9.07 -3.26 2.57
CA LEU A 244 -9.86 -3.45 1.35
C LEU A 244 -11.20 -4.14 1.68
N ASP A 245 -11.16 -5.27 2.38
CA ASP A 245 -12.37 -6.02 2.76
C ASP A 245 -13.34 -5.14 3.55
N ARG A 246 -12.87 -4.41 4.57
CA ARG A 246 -13.72 -3.56 5.42
C ARG A 246 -14.32 -2.38 4.66
N THR A 247 -13.57 -1.74 3.79
CA THR A 247 -14.07 -0.59 3.01
C THR A 247 -15.04 -1.00 1.91
N THR A 248 -14.77 -2.09 1.19
CA THR A 248 -15.65 -2.60 0.14
C THR A 248 -16.93 -3.16 0.73
N MET A 249 -16.86 -3.94 1.82
CA MET A 249 -18.03 -4.48 2.49
C MET A 249 -18.94 -3.40 3.11
N ALA A 250 -18.36 -2.28 3.55
CA ALA A 250 -19.14 -1.13 4.04
C ALA A 250 -20.08 -0.54 2.99
N VAL A 251 -19.85 -0.80 1.72
CA VAL A 251 -20.64 -0.32 0.57
C VAL A 251 -21.22 -1.46 -0.28
N SER A 252 -21.20 -2.69 0.25
CA SER A 252 -21.75 -3.89 -0.41
C SER A 252 -21.07 -4.22 -1.76
N VAL A 253 -19.78 -3.94 -1.87
CA VAL A 253 -18.92 -4.35 -2.99
C VAL A 253 -18.05 -5.51 -2.52
N GLU A 254 -17.83 -6.52 -3.36
CA GLU A 254 -16.85 -7.58 -3.15
C GLU A 254 -15.52 -7.16 -3.80
N GLY A 255 -14.51 -6.85 -2.98
CA GLY A 255 -13.15 -6.57 -3.45
C GLY A 255 -12.39 -7.87 -3.71
N ARG A 256 -11.83 -8.04 -4.90
CA ARG A 256 -11.03 -9.21 -5.27
C ARG A 256 -9.60 -8.81 -5.64
N VAL A 257 -8.66 -9.59 -5.16
CA VAL A 257 -7.22 -9.41 -5.41
C VAL A 257 -6.68 -10.71 -6.00
N PRO A 258 -6.36 -10.76 -7.29
CA PRO A 258 -5.84 -11.94 -7.97
C PRO A 258 -4.43 -12.33 -7.57
#